data_75515a43718a15467e0fe00808b9863f
#
_entry.id   75515a43718a15467e0fe00808b9863f
#
_cell.length_a   1.000
_cell.length_b   1.000
_cell.length_c   1.000
_cell.angle_alpha   90.00
_cell.angle_beta   90.00
_cell.angle_gamma   90.00
#
_symmetry.space_group_name_H-M   'P 1'
#
loop_
_entity.id
_entity.type
_entity.pdbx_description
1 polymer ?
#
loop_
_entity_poly.entity_id
_entity_poly.type
_entity_poly.pdbx_seq_one_letter_code
_entity_poly.pdbx_strand_id
1 'polypeptide(L)'
;MDIAKRFPENPILRPSDLRPGIDGMEIVCLLNPGVFRLGGRTGLLLRVAERPRQEEGRISFPIYNDRDEIEVLSFDKDDSRLDASDPRVIKYNGQNYLTTLSYLRPLFRDDGGGFFE
;
A
#
# COMPACT_ATOMS: atom_id res chain seq x y z
N MET A 1 -9.66 -24.88 -20.27
CA MET A 1 -9.77 -25.62 -18.98
C MET A 1 -9.29 -24.73 -17.85
N ASP A 2 -10.14 -24.51 -16.85
CA ASP A 2 -9.73 -23.80 -15.65
C ASP A 2 -8.95 -24.76 -14.74
N ILE A 3 -7.70 -24.44 -14.48
CA ILE A 3 -6.85 -25.20 -13.56
C ILE A 3 -7.10 -24.85 -12.09
N ALA A 4 -7.87 -23.80 -11.85
CA ALA A 4 -8.24 -23.35 -10.50
C ALA A 4 -9.70 -22.90 -10.48
N LYS A 5 -10.39 -23.31 -9.41
CA LYS A 5 -11.77 -22.85 -9.17
C LYS A 5 -11.74 -21.56 -8.34
N ARG A 6 -12.33 -20.51 -8.88
CA ARG A 6 -12.43 -19.24 -8.19
C ARG A 6 -13.64 -19.20 -7.28
N PHE A 7 -13.49 -18.53 -6.13
CA PHE A 7 -14.63 -18.25 -5.27
C PHE A 7 -15.56 -17.22 -5.91
N PRO A 8 -16.88 -17.35 -5.72
CA PRO A 8 -17.83 -16.36 -6.21
C PRO A 8 -17.60 -14.95 -5.64
N GLU A 9 -17.02 -14.90 -4.42
CA GLU A 9 -16.75 -13.66 -3.70
C GLU A 9 -15.49 -12.93 -4.17
N ASN A 10 -14.75 -13.49 -5.14
CA ASN A 10 -13.53 -12.81 -5.63
C ASN A 10 -13.84 -11.45 -6.26
N PRO A 11 -12.97 -10.46 -6.01
CA PRO A 11 -11.82 -10.50 -5.13
C PRO A 11 -12.21 -10.55 -3.65
N ILE A 12 -11.56 -11.43 -2.88
CA ILE A 12 -11.88 -11.62 -1.45
C ILE A 12 -11.39 -10.48 -0.55
N LEU A 13 -10.45 -9.68 -1.02
CA LEU A 13 -9.97 -8.47 -0.36
C LEU A 13 -9.71 -7.38 -1.39
N ARG A 14 -10.13 -6.18 -1.06
CA ARG A 14 -9.91 -4.96 -1.85
C ARG A 14 -9.22 -3.92 -0.97
N PRO A 15 -8.54 -2.93 -1.54
CA PRO A 15 -7.97 -1.83 -0.76
C PRO A 15 -8.98 -1.16 0.18
N SER A 16 -10.25 -1.03 -0.26
CA SER A 16 -11.33 -0.42 0.52
C SER A 16 -11.78 -1.23 1.73
N ASP A 17 -11.39 -2.51 1.81
CA ASP A 17 -11.76 -3.39 2.93
C ASP A 17 -10.85 -3.19 4.16
N LEU A 18 -9.72 -2.51 3.98
CA LEU A 18 -8.74 -2.28 5.03
C LEU A 18 -8.59 -0.80 5.32
N ARG A 19 -8.21 -0.51 6.56
CA ARG A 19 -7.84 0.86 6.94
C ARG A 19 -6.35 1.06 6.72
N PRO A 20 -5.92 2.25 6.27
CA PRO A 20 -4.51 2.59 6.21
C PRO A 20 -3.83 2.36 7.56
N GLY A 21 -2.62 1.82 7.54
CA GLY A 21 -1.81 1.62 8.73
C GLY A 21 -1.01 2.86 9.13
N ILE A 22 -0.96 3.87 8.27
CA ILE A 22 -0.19 5.09 8.47
C ILE A 22 -1.13 6.28 8.32
N ASP A 23 -1.11 7.20 9.31
CA ASP A 23 -1.94 8.39 9.28
C ASP A 23 -1.64 9.26 8.06
N GLY A 24 -2.69 9.80 7.43
CA GLY A 24 -2.57 10.65 6.25
C GLY A 24 -2.30 9.92 4.95
N MET A 25 -2.24 8.59 5.00
CA MET A 25 -2.01 7.73 3.83
C MET A 25 -3.32 7.11 3.33
N GLU A 26 -3.28 6.58 2.13
CA GLU A 26 -4.35 5.75 1.56
C GLU A 26 -3.77 4.46 0.98
N ILE A 27 -4.51 3.37 1.07
CA ILE A 27 -4.11 2.09 0.49
C ILE A 27 -4.40 2.13 -1.00
N VAL A 28 -3.36 1.90 -1.81
CA VAL A 28 -3.48 1.86 -3.27
C VAL A 28 -3.54 0.45 -3.83
N CYS A 29 -2.81 -0.49 -3.22
CA CYS A 29 -2.72 -1.86 -3.71
C CYS A 29 -2.63 -2.86 -2.57
N LEU A 30 -3.21 -4.04 -2.80
CA LEU A 30 -2.98 -5.26 -2.04
C LEU A 30 -2.31 -6.25 -2.98
N LEU A 31 -1.15 -6.76 -2.60
CA LEU A 31 -0.27 -7.49 -3.51
C LEU A 31 0.21 -8.80 -2.90
N ASN A 32 0.37 -9.81 -3.75
CA ASN A 32 1.14 -11.04 -3.54
C ASN A 32 1.11 -11.60 -2.11
N PRO A 33 -0.06 -12.02 -1.58
CA PRO A 33 -0.12 -12.55 -0.22
C PRO A 33 0.59 -13.89 -0.11
N GLY A 34 1.33 -14.07 0.97
CA GLY A 34 1.75 -15.39 1.43
C GLY A 34 0.60 -16.03 2.21
N VAL A 35 0.37 -17.32 2.02
CA VAL A 35 -0.68 -18.08 2.73
C VAL A 35 -0.02 -19.03 3.71
N PHE A 36 -0.54 -19.06 4.94
CA PHE A 36 -0.01 -19.97 5.98
C PHE A 36 -1.13 -20.45 6.89
N ARG A 37 -0.84 -21.49 7.69
CA ARG A 37 -1.75 -22.00 8.71
C ARG A 37 -1.14 -21.77 10.09
N LEU A 38 -1.93 -21.26 11.00
CA LEU A 38 -1.51 -21.03 12.38
C LEU A 38 -2.70 -21.24 13.32
N GLY A 39 -2.57 -22.18 14.24
CA GLY A 39 -3.60 -22.45 15.26
C GLY A 39 -4.98 -22.77 14.69
N GLY A 40 -5.05 -23.55 13.60
CA GLY A 40 -6.32 -23.90 12.94
C GLY A 40 -6.92 -22.79 12.06
N ARG A 41 -6.25 -21.63 11.97
CA ARG A 41 -6.65 -20.53 11.12
C ARG A 41 -5.85 -20.48 9.84
N THR A 42 -6.45 -19.94 8.79
CA THR A 42 -5.73 -19.56 7.58
C THR A 42 -5.23 -18.14 7.74
N GLY A 43 -3.93 -17.94 7.57
CA GLY A 43 -3.32 -16.61 7.58
C GLY A 43 -2.93 -16.16 6.18
N LEU A 44 -3.02 -14.84 5.96
CA LEU A 44 -2.44 -14.16 4.83
C LEU A 44 -1.39 -13.19 5.34
N LEU A 45 -0.19 -13.29 4.81
CA LEU A 45 0.81 -12.23 4.98
C LEU A 45 0.70 -11.33 3.76
N LEU A 46 -0.06 -10.27 3.90
CA LEU A 46 -0.47 -9.41 2.80
C LEU A 46 0.50 -8.26 2.63
N ARG A 47 0.99 -8.07 1.41
CA ARG A 47 1.75 -6.85 1.08
C ARG A 47 0.78 -5.73 0.78
N VAL A 48 0.86 -4.65 1.56
CA VAL A 48 0.02 -3.47 1.43
C VAL A 48 0.89 -2.32 0.93
N ALA A 49 0.44 -1.63 -0.12
CA ALA A 49 1.08 -0.42 -0.60
C ALA A 49 0.20 0.78 -0.28
N GLU A 50 0.78 1.76 0.39
CA GLU A 50 0.13 3.01 0.76
C GLU A 50 0.87 4.19 0.15
N ARG A 51 0.13 5.26 -0.12
CA ARG A 51 0.68 6.53 -0.56
C ARG A 51 0.04 7.67 0.24
N PRO A 52 0.71 8.83 0.34
CA PRO A 52 0.07 10.01 0.91
C PRO A 52 -1.16 10.40 0.10
N ARG A 53 -2.19 10.88 0.78
CA ARG A 53 -3.34 11.50 0.10
C ARG A 53 -2.84 12.69 -0.68
N GLN A 54 -3.25 12.78 -1.95
CA GLN A 54 -2.85 13.87 -2.82
C GLN A 54 -3.82 15.04 -2.71
N GLU A 55 -3.28 16.25 -2.71
CA GLU A 55 -4.02 17.48 -2.76
C GLU A 55 -3.90 18.11 -4.14
N GLU A 56 -4.94 18.82 -4.58
CA GLU A 56 -4.92 19.51 -5.85
C GLU A 56 -3.78 20.53 -5.91
N GLY A 57 -3.02 20.51 -7.00
CA GLY A 57 -1.91 21.42 -7.23
C GLY A 57 -0.62 21.08 -6.47
N ARG A 58 -0.62 19.99 -5.71
CA ARG A 58 0.56 19.55 -4.96
C ARG A 58 0.91 18.11 -5.29
N ILE A 59 2.17 17.77 -5.07
CA ILE A 59 2.67 16.40 -5.16
C ILE A 59 3.27 16.03 -3.82
N SER A 60 2.79 14.93 -3.26
CA SER A 60 3.21 14.43 -1.96
C SER A 60 3.76 13.01 -2.09
N PHE A 61 4.85 12.74 -1.40
CA PHE A 61 5.46 11.41 -1.37
C PHE A 61 6.05 11.13 0.01
N PRO A 62 6.16 9.85 0.41
CA PRO A 62 6.66 9.48 1.72
C PRO A 62 8.18 9.35 1.70
N ILE A 63 8.80 9.65 2.84
CA ILE A 63 10.21 9.36 3.10
C ILE A 63 10.38 8.74 4.48
N TYR A 64 11.52 8.08 4.71
CA TYR A 64 12.02 7.81 6.04
C TYR A 64 12.98 8.96 6.39
N ASN A 65 12.72 9.58 7.54
CA ASN A 65 13.60 10.64 8.04
C ASN A 65 14.79 10.07 8.83
N ASP A 66 15.64 10.94 9.35
CA ASP A 66 16.85 10.55 10.11
C ASP A 66 16.53 9.80 11.42
N ARG A 67 15.27 9.81 11.86
CA ARG A 67 14.80 9.10 13.07
C ARG A 67 14.06 7.81 12.75
N ASP A 68 14.18 7.32 11.52
CA ASP A 68 13.46 6.15 11.01
C ASP A 68 11.93 6.28 11.11
N GLU A 69 11.42 7.49 11.07
CA GLU A 69 10.00 7.79 11.04
C GLU A 69 9.54 8.08 9.61
N ILE A 70 8.28 7.78 9.35
CA ILE A 70 7.67 8.10 8.06
C ILE A 70 7.23 9.55 8.09
N GLU A 71 7.70 10.32 7.12
CA GLU A 71 7.37 11.71 6.91
C GLU A 71 6.84 11.90 5.50
N VAL A 72 5.86 12.77 5.33
CA VAL A 72 5.31 13.12 4.01
C VAL A 72 5.87 14.46 3.60
N LEU A 73 6.56 14.48 2.46
CA LEU A 73 6.99 15.70 1.81
C LEU A 73 5.96 16.10 0.76
N SER A 74 5.70 17.41 0.67
CA SER A 74 4.71 17.95 -0.25
C SER A 74 5.24 19.22 -0.91
N PHE A 75 5.13 19.29 -2.23
CA PHE A 75 5.63 20.40 -3.04
C PHE A 75 4.56 20.84 -4.04
N ASP A 76 4.65 22.08 -4.49
CA ASP A 76 3.82 22.54 -5.60
C ASP A 76 4.14 21.73 -6.86
N LYS A 77 3.13 21.30 -7.59
CA LYS A 77 3.32 20.52 -8.82
C LYS A 77 4.14 21.27 -9.88
N ASP A 78 4.19 22.59 -9.81
CA ASP A 78 4.94 23.46 -10.73
C ASP A 78 6.35 23.79 -10.22
N ASP A 79 6.78 23.20 -9.11
CA ASP A 79 8.14 23.37 -8.58
C ASP A 79 9.15 22.89 -9.64
N SER A 80 10.06 23.77 -10.04
CA SER A 80 11.02 23.50 -11.12
C SER A 80 12.03 22.38 -10.76
N ARG A 81 12.18 22.05 -9.47
CA ARG A 81 13.06 21.00 -8.98
C ARG A 81 12.40 19.63 -9.02
N LEU A 82 11.10 19.57 -9.31
CA LEU A 82 10.28 18.38 -9.27
C LEU A 82 10.08 17.81 -10.67
N ASP A 83 10.33 16.51 -10.82
CA ASP A 83 9.96 15.75 -12.01
C ASP A 83 9.07 14.57 -11.59
N ALA A 84 7.81 14.65 -11.93
CA ALA A 84 6.79 13.64 -11.63
C ALA A 84 6.27 12.95 -12.90
N SER A 85 7.08 12.89 -13.95
CA SER A 85 6.71 12.27 -15.21
C SER A 85 6.52 10.74 -15.10
N ASP A 86 7.21 10.08 -14.17
CA ASP A 86 6.98 8.67 -13.85
C ASP A 86 6.10 8.59 -12.59
N PRO A 87 4.93 7.93 -12.66
CA PRO A 87 4.02 7.83 -11.51
C PRO A 87 4.57 7.01 -10.34
N ARG A 88 5.64 6.27 -10.55
CA ARG A 88 6.25 5.41 -9.51
C ARG A 88 7.42 6.07 -8.80
N VAL A 89 8.03 7.05 -9.43
CA VAL A 89 9.26 7.69 -8.93
C VAL A 89 9.16 9.19 -9.12
N ILE A 90 9.35 9.92 -8.02
CA ILE A 90 9.46 11.38 -8.04
C ILE A 90 10.95 11.73 -7.98
N LYS A 91 11.40 12.57 -8.92
CA LYS A 91 12.71 13.22 -8.83
C LYS A 91 12.53 14.59 -8.21
N TYR A 92 13.26 14.84 -7.15
CA TYR A 92 13.28 16.14 -6.51
C TYR A 92 14.73 16.55 -6.24
N ASN A 93 15.12 17.67 -6.81
CA ASN A 93 16.48 18.19 -6.68
C ASN A 93 17.56 17.14 -6.99
N GLY A 94 17.33 16.33 -8.03
CA GLY A 94 18.26 15.29 -8.49
C GLY A 94 18.21 13.97 -7.71
N GLN A 95 17.37 13.85 -6.68
CA GLN A 95 17.18 12.62 -5.93
C GLN A 95 15.88 11.92 -6.32
N ASN A 96 15.91 10.60 -6.30
CA ASN A 96 14.75 9.76 -6.59
C ASN A 96 14.03 9.37 -5.31
N TYR A 97 12.69 9.50 -5.32
CA TYR A 97 11.81 9.10 -4.23
C TYR A 97 10.71 8.20 -4.76
N LEU A 98 10.36 7.17 -4.00
CA LEU A 98 9.22 6.32 -4.35
C LEU A 98 7.92 7.01 -3.95
N THR A 99 6.89 6.82 -4.76
CA THR A 99 5.57 7.41 -4.51
C THR A 99 4.76 6.64 -3.47
N THR A 100 5.14 5.40 -3.19
CA THR A 100 4.43 4.50 -2.26
C THR A 100 5.39 3.86 -1.27
N LEU A 101 4.84 3.50 -0.11
CA LEU A 101 5.46 2.60 0.86
C LEU A 101 4.75 1.26 0.84
N SER A 102 5.52 0.18 0.94
CA SER A 102 4.97 -1.17 1.09
C SER A 102 5.41 -1.78 2.40
N TYR A 103 4.49 -2.51 3.03
CA TYR A 103 4.77 -3.26 4.24
C TYR A 103 3.87 -4.50 4.29
N LEU A 104 4.14 -5.38 5.25
CA LEU A 104 3.41 -6.63 5.38
C LEU A 104 2.42 -6.53 6.54
N ARG A 105 1.18 -7.00 6.30
CA ARG A 105 0.12 -7.11 7.32
C ARG A 105 -0.37 -8.53 7.39
N PRO A 106 -0.36 -9.15 8.57
CA PRO A 106 -0.98 -10.46 8.74
C PRO A 106 -2.49 -10.29 8.92
N LEU A 107 -3.26 -11.09 8.16
CA LEU A 107 -4.69 -11.22 8.31
C LEU A 107 -5.01 -12.68 8.57
N PHE A 108 -6.06 -12.95 9.36
CA PHE A 108 -6.47 -14.30 9.71
C PHE A 108 -7.92 -14.53 9.32
N ARG A 109 -8.23 -15.77 9.05
CA ARG A 109 -9.57 -16.24 8.76
C ARG A 109 -9.84 -17.52 9.53
N ASP A 110 -10.92 -17.54 10.29
CA ASP A 110 -11.51 -18.78 10.79
C ASP A 110 -12.25 -19.50 9.67
N ASP A 111 -12.41 -20.80 9.78
CA ASP A 111 -13.07 -21.59 8.76
C ASP A 111 -14.48 -21.05 8.48
N GLY A 112 -14.72 -20.67 7.22
CA GLY A 112 -16.00 -20.14 6.76
C GLY A 112 -16.25 -18.65 7.03
N GLY A 113 -15.30 -17.94 7.66
CA GLY A 113 -15.41 -16.51 7.94
C GLY A 113 -14.66 -15.61 6.95
N GLY A 114 -14.75 -14.30 7.14
CA GLY A 114 -13.92 -13.31 6.44
C GLY A 114 -12.56 -13.13 7.10
N PHE A 115 -11.65 -12.44 6.41
CA PHE A 115 -10.34 -12.11 6.96
C PHE A 115 -10.41 -10.94 7.93
N PHE A 116 -9.60 -10.98 8.98
CA PHE A 116 -9.45 -9.94 9.99
C PHE A 116 -7.99 -9.85 10.46
N GLU A 117 -7.63 -8.73 11.05
CA GLU A 117 -6.28 -8.51 11.61
C GLU A 117 -6.13 -9.07 13.02
#